data_0e5008ef9da45d24eb2caa652826fa99
#
_entry.id   0e5008ef9da45d24eb2caa652826fa99
#
_cell.length_a   1.000
_cell.length_b   1.000
_cell.length_c   1.000
_cell.angle_alpha   90.00
_cell.angle_beta   90.00
_cell.angle_gamma   90.00
#
_symmetry.space_group_name_H-M   'P 1'
#
loop_
_entity.id
_entity.type
_entity.pdbx_description
1 polymer ?
#
loop_
_entity_poly.entity_id
_entity_poly.type
_entity_poly.pdbx_seq_one_letter_code
_entity_poly.pdbx_strand_id
1 'polypeptide(L)'
;VSAQGKVAIVTGAGTGIGKCTALAFLEEGYAVALAGRRAELLEKTAAEAGPAASRTLAVPTDVAAPSSVRALFSATKERFGRVDVVFNNAGSTAIGVPLEDLTYEQWKAVVDVNLTGTFLCTQQAFRTMKSQDPRGGWIINNGSVSAHVPTPNSAPYTATKHGITGLTRSTSSDGRKYDIACGKSNIGNAET
;
A
#
# COMPACT_ATOMS: atom_id res chain seq x y z
N VAL A 1 -5.77 17.73 -14.90
CA VAL A 1 -6.71 17.61 -13.75
C VAL A 1 -5.88 17.90 -12.49
N SER A 2 -6.22 18.96 -11.75
CA SER A 2 -5.51 19.33 -10.51
C SER A 2 -5.63 18.20 -9.48
N ALA A 3 -4.52 17.86 -8.81
CA ALA A 3 -4.51 16.93 -7.67
C ALA A 3 -4.91 17.61 -6.35
N GLN A 4 -5.09 18.92 -6.36
CA GLN A 4 -5.43 19.70 -5.17
C GLN A 4 -6.75 19.22 -4.54
N GLY A 5 -6.71 18.91 -3.25
CA GLY A 5 -7.83 18.35 -2.49
C GLY A 5 -7.99 16.84 -2.59
N LYS A 6 -7.15 16.13 -3.37
CA LYS A 6 -7.13 14.66 -3.40
C LYS A 6 -6.28 14.07 -2.28
N VAL A 7 -6.62 12.89 -1.86
CA VAL A 7 -6.01 12.20 -0.71
C VAL A 7 -5.43 10.86 -1.14
N ALA A 8 -4.17 10.63 -0.79
CA ALA A 8 -3.51 9.35 -0.99
C ALA A 8 -3.21 8.66 0.35
N ILE A 9 -3.32 7.35 0.40
CA ILE A 9 -2.78 6.50 1.47
C ILE A 9 -1.60 5.74 0.87
N VAL A 10 -0.44 5.82 1.52
CA VAL A 10 0.76 5.06 1.12
C VAL A 10 1.18 4.14 2.25
N THR A 11 1.13 2.82 2.02
CA THR A 11 1.61 1.85 3.00
C THR A 11 3.10 1.58 2.82
N GLY A 12 3.82 1.37 3.94
CA GLY A 12 5.27 1.28 3.93
C GLY A 12 5.96 2.62 3.64
N ALA A 13 5.33 3.75 4.04
CA ALA A 13 5.74 5.10 3.69
C ALA A 13 6.96 5.62 4.46
N GLY A 14 7.51 4.85 5.40
CA GLY A 14 8.64 5.30 6.22
C GLY A 14 10.02 5.15 5.55
N THR A 15 10.14 4.37 4.48
CA THR A 15 11.43 4.09 3.81
C THR A 15 11.24 3.77 2.33
N GLY A 16 12.33 3.80 1.56
CA GLY A 16 12.43 3.29 0.20
C GLY A 16 11.33 3.80 -0.74
N ILE A 17 10.80 2.92 -1.56
CA ILE A 17 9.78 3.22 -2.58
C ILE A 17 8.56 3.92 -1.97
N GLY A 18 8.08 3.45 -0.82
CA GLY A 18 6.90 4.04 -0.17
C GLY A 18 7.14 5.49 0.25
N LYS A 19 8.29 5.78 0.84
CA LYS A 19 8.69 7.15 1.20
C LYS A 19 8.78 8.04 -0.05
N CYS A 20 9.53 7.62 -1.07
CA CYS A 20 9.68 8.40 -2.31
C CYS A 20 8.32 8.66 -2.99
N THR A 21 7.45 7.65 -3.04
CA THR A 21 6.10 7.80 -3.61
C THR A 21 5.24 8.77 -2.79
N ALA A 22 5.32 8.71 -1.46
CA ALA A 22 4.57 9.62 -0.60
C ALA A 22 5.01 11.09 -0.81
N LEU A 23 6.31 11.34 -0.90
CA LEU A 23 6.85 12.67 -1.18
C LEU A 23 6.43 13.17 -2.57
N ALA A 24 6.49 12.31 -3.60
CA ALA A 24 6.02 12.65 -4.94
C ALA A 24 4.51 12.99 -4.97
N PHE A 25 3.66 12.26 -4.25
CA PHE A 25 2.25 12.64 -4.13
C PHE A 25 2.06 14.02 -3.47
N LEU A 26 2.87 14.32 -2.45
CA LEU A 26 2.82 15.65 -1.80
C LEU A 26 3.28 16.77 -2.74
N GLU A 27 4.30 16.56 -3.56
CA GLU A 27 4.75 17.49 -4.59
C GLU A 27 3.67 17.77 -5.64
N GLU A 28 2.91 16.72 -6.02
CA GLU A 28 1.78 16.84 -6.95
C GLU A 28 0.51 17.44 -6.30
N GLY A 29 0.55 17.83 -5.04
CA GLY A 29 -0.55 18.55 -4.37
C GLY A 29 -1.53 17.67 -3.60
N TYR A 30 -1.30 16.37 -3.49
CA TYR A 30 -2.11 15.50 -2.64
C TYR A 30 -1.93 15.79 -1.15
N ALA A 31 -2.95 15.48 -0.35
CA ALA A 31 -2.76 15.16 1.06
C ALA A 31 -2.43 13.67 1.18
N VAL A 32 -1.52 13.29 2.10
CA VAL A 32 -1.01 11.92 2.17
C VAL A 32 -1.05 11.37 3.59
N ALA A 33 -1.75 10.25 3.78
CA ALA A 33 -1.62 9.43 4.96
C ALA A 33 -0.43 8.47 4.80
N LEU A 34 0.56 8.64 5.66
CA LEU A 34 1.79 7.87 5.71
C LEU A 34 1.57 6.69 6.67
N ALA A 35 1.48 5.48 6.14
CA ALA A 35 1.21 4.28 6.94
C ALA A 35 2.43 3.35 7.02
N GLY A 36 2.70 2.83 8.21
CA GLY A 36 3.80 1.89 8.47
C GLY A 36 3.94 1.63 9.96
N ARG A 37 4.70 0.60 10.35
CA ARG A 37 4.80 0.18 11.76
C ARG A 37 5.62 1.13 12.64
N ARG A 38 6.62 1.81 12.07
CA ARG A 38 7.59 2.63 12.80
C ARG A 38 7.19 4.09 12.72
N ALA A 39 6.62 4.62 13.81
CA ALA A 39 6.11 6.00 13.90
C ALA A 39 7.20 7.02 13.57
N GLU A 40 8.39 6.85 14.12
CA GLU A 40 9.53 7.74 13.97
C GLU A 40 9.97 7.92 12.52
N LEU A 41 9.83 6.88 11.69
CA LEU A 41 10.16 6.95 10.26
C LEU A 41 9.05 7.63 9.44
N LEU A 42 7.80 7.51 9.85
CA LEU A 42 6.69 8.22 9.22
C LEU A 42 6.79 9.72 9.52
N GLU A 43 7.10 10.08 10.76
CA GLU A 43 7.31 11.47 11.18
C GLU A 43 8.51 12.10 10.44
N LYS A 44 9.60 11.33 10.28
CA LYS A 44 10.73 11.77 9.47
C LYS A 44 10.34 12.03 8.02
N THR A 45 9.57 11.12 7.40
CA THR A 45 9.05 11.32 6.04
C THR A 45 8.16 12.54 5.95
N ALA A 46 7.30 12.78 6.94
CA ALA A 46 6.46 13.97 7.01
C ALA A 46 7.28 15.26 7.12
N ALA A 47 8.34 15.27 7.92
CA ALA A 47 9.23 16.40 8.06
C ALA A 47 10.01 16.70 6.76
N GLU A 48 10.45 15.68 6.04
CA GLU A 48 11.13 15.79 4.74
C GLU A 48 10.23 16.43 3.65
N ALA A 49 8.91 16.42 3.82
CA ALA A 49 7.97 17.09 2.92
C ALA A 49 8.04 18.63 2.98
N GLY A 50 8.78 19.21 3.92
CA GLY A 50 8.96 20.65 4.05
C GLY A 50 7.63 21.42 4.11
N PRO A 51 7.35 22.37 3.20
CA PRO A 51 6.10 23.13 3.21
C PRO A 51 4.84 22.28 3.04
N ALA A 52 4.96 21.09 2.45
CA ALA A 52 3.85 20.14 2.28
C ALA A 52 3.55 19.29 3.53
N ALA A 53 4.35 19.41 4.59
CA ALA A 53 4.16 18.63 5.83
C ALA A 53 2.77 18.83 6.45
N SER A 54 2.15 20.00 6.30
CA SER A 54 0.77 20.26 6.77
C SER A 54 -0.30 19.39 6.10
N ARG A 55 0.01 18.77 4.95
CA ARG A 55 -0.84 17.85 4.20
C ARG A 55 -0.51 16.38 4.48
N THR A 56 0.33 16.09 5.47
CA THR A 56 0.64 14.72 5.89
C THR A 56 -0.17 14.29 7.10
N LEU A 57 -0.36 12.98 7.23
CA LEU A 57 -0.88 12.33 8.43
C LEU A 57 -0.08 11.04 8.65
N ALA A 58 0.76 11.02 9.68
CA ALA A 58 1.49 9.81 10.08
C ALA A 58 0.57 8.90 10.90
N VAL A 59 0.36 7.66 10.45
CA VAL A 59 -0.49 6.68 11.13
C VAL A 59 0.30 5.38 11.31
N PRO A 60 0.77 5.08 12.52
CA PRO A 60 1.38 3.79 12.82
C PRO A 60 0.42 2.65 12.50
N THR A 61 0.80 1.80 11.54
CA THR A 61 -0.10 0.79 10.98
C THR A 61 0.62 -0.53 10.73
N ASP A 62 0.06 -1.61 11.29
CA ASP A 62 0.36 -2.96 10.85
C ASP A 62 -0.69 -3.41 9.82
N VAL A 63 -0.28 -3.55 8.56
CA VAL A 63 -1.20 -3.94 7.48
C VAL A 63 -1.72 -5.37 7.64
N ALA A 64 -1.02 -6.23 8.39
CA ALA A 64 -1.46 -7.59 8.69
C ALA A 64 -2.59 -7.64 9.74
N ALA A 65 -2.85 -6.54 10.45
CA ALA A 65 -3.87 -6.47 11.50
C ALA A 65 -5.13 -5.74 11.00
N PRO A 66 -6.29 -6.42 10.88
CA PRO A 66 -7.53 -5.82 10.37
C PRO A 66 -8.00 -4.58 11.13
N SER A 67 -7.81 -4.54 12.45
CA SER A 67 -8.15 -3.37 13.28
C SER A 67 -7.27 -2.16 12.98
N SER A 68 -5.97 -2.39 12.79
CA SER A 68 -4.99 -1.36 12.46
C SER A 68 -5.28 -0.73 11.10
N VAL A 69 -5.61 -1.57 10.10
CA VAL A 69 -6.01 -1.07 8.77
C VAL A 69 -7.31 -0.26 8.85
N ARG A 70 -8.31 -0.71 9.61
CA ARG A 70 -9.55 0.09 9.81
C ARG A 70 -9.24 1.44 10.46
N ALA A 71 -8.38 1.48 11.47
CA ALA A 71 -7.98 2.72 12.13
C ALA A 71 -7.28 3.69 11.16
N LEU A 72 -6.40 3.20 10.28
CA LEU A 72 -5.76 4.01 9.24
C LEU A 72 -6.80 4.72 8.36
N PHE A 73 -7.76 3.98 7.81
CA PHE A 73 -8.79 4.56 6.93
C PHE A 73 -9.72 5.51 7.68
N SER A 74 -10.08 5.21 8.93
CA SER A 74 -10.88 6.11 9.77
C SER A 74 -10.15 7.43 10.04
N ALA A 75 -8.89 7.38 10.48
CA ALA A 75 -8.08 8.57 10.72
C ALA A 75 -7.86 9.41 9.46
N THR A 76 -7.64 8.75 8.32
CA THR A 76 -7.49 9.43 7.03
C THR A 76 -8.78 10.14 6.63
N LYS A 77 -9.92 9.48 6.78
CA LYS A 77 -11.24 10.06 6.46
C LYS A 77 -11.60 11.20 7.43
N GLU A 78 -11.30 11.06 8.70
CA GLU A 78 -11.52 12.11 9.72
C GLU A 78 -10.68 13.36 9.40
N ARG A 79 -9.41 13.17 9.04
CA ARG A 79 -8.48 14.27 8.77
C ARG A 79 -8.70 14.97 7.42
N PHE A 80 -9.02 14.22 6.36
CA PHE A 80 -9.04 14.70 4.99
C PHE A 80 -10.38 14.52 4.27
N GLY A 81 -11.35 13.84 4.87
CA GLY A 81 -12.70 13.67 4.34
C GLY A 81 -12.88 12.55 3.31
N ARG A 82 -11.81 12.12 2.63
CA ARG A 82 -11.88 11.19 1.49
C ARG A 82 -10.60 10.36 1.31
N VAL A 83 -10.64 9.41 0.38
CA VAL A 83 -9.48 8.65 -0.10
C VAL A 83 -9.59 8.50 -1.62
N ASP A 84 -8.67 9.08 -2.38
CA ASP A 84 -8.67 9.02 -3.84
C ASP A 84 -7.69 7.98 -4.39
N VAL A 85 -6.58 7.78 -3.67
CA VAL A 85 -5.54 6.82 -4.07
C VAL A 85 -5.11 6.00 -2.88
N VAL A 86 -4.95 4.69 -3.09
CA VAL A 86 -4.26 3.81 -2.13
C VAL A 86 -3.10 3.13 -2.85
N PHE A 87 -1.89 3.38 -2.37
CA PHE A 87 -0.70 2.67 -2.82
C PHE A 87 -0.33 1.59 -1.80
N ASN A 88 -0.65 0.35 -2.12
CA ASN A 88 -0.32 -0.85 -1.35
C ASN A 88 1.13 -1.24 -1.63
N ASN A 89 2.05 -0.65 -0.87
CA ASN A 89 3.48 -0.85 -1.04
C ASN A 89 4.12 -1.61 0.14
N ALA A 90 3.52 -1.60 1.32
CA ALA A 90 4.04 -2.37 2.45
C ALA A 90 4.30 -3.82 2.06
N GLY A 91 5.51 -4.29 2.36
CA GLY A 91 5.92 -5.63 2.01
C GLY A 91 7.18 -6.05 2.76
N SER A 92 7.38 -7.34 2.84
CA SER A 92 8.60 -7.98 3.31
C SER A 92 9.14 -8.90 2.23
N THR A 93 10.45 -9.03 2.16
CA THR A 93 11.12 -9.98 1.26
C THR A 93 11.28 -11.33 1.94
N ALA A 94 11.35 -12.40 1.15
CA ALA A 94 11.79 -13.69 1.67
C ALA A 94 13.29 -13.65 1.99
N ILE A 95 13.65 -14.35 3.04
CA ILE A 95 15.02 -14.40 3.57
C ILE A 95 15.74 -15.58 2.92
N GLY A 96 15.94 -15.64 1.61
CA GLY A 96 16.83 -16.60 0.93
C GLY A 96 16.94 -18.01 1.54
N VAL A 97 15.85 -18.58 2.07
CA VAL A 97 15.81 -19.89 2.75
C VAL A 97 15.40 -20.96 1.74
N PRO A 98 16.12 -22.10 1.65
CA PRO A 98 15.68 -23.25 0.87
C PRO A 98 14.26 -23.67 1.21
N LEU A 99 13.53 -24.18 0.23
CA LEU A 99 12.11 -24.50 0.40
C LEU A 99 11.86 -25.52 1.51
N GLU A 100 12.73 -26.53 1.61
CA GLU A 100 12.66 -27.60 2.62
C GLU A 100 12.93 -27.11 4.05
N ASP A 101 13.65 -26.00 4.21
CA ASP A 101 14.02 -25.41 5.51
C ASP A 101 13.10 -24.23 5.89
N LEU A 102 12.17 -23.85 5.01
CA LEU A 102 11.28 -22.71 5.24
C LEU A 102 10.24 -23.06 6.31
N THR A 103 10.26 -22.35 7.44
CA THR A 103 9.26 -22.58 8.50
C THR A 103 7.89 -21.99 8.14
N TYR A 104 6.85 -22.54 8.77
CA TYR A 104 5.50 -22.00 8.59
C TYR A 104 5.40 -20.53 9.02
N GLU A 105 6.07 -20.15 10.10
CA GLU A 105 6.09 -18.79 10.63
C GLU A 105 6.72 -17.80 9.63
N GLN A 106 7.82 -18.20 8.98
CA GLN A 106 8.46 -17.41 7.94
C GLN A 106 7.56 -17.24 6.71
N TRP A 107 6.92 -18.35 6.27
CA TRP A 107 5.92 -18.30 5.21
C TRP A 107 4.79 -17.35 5.58
N LYS A 108 4.19 -17.58 6.75
CA LYS A 108 3.05 -16.81 7.25
C LYS A 108 3.36 -15.32 7.35
N ALA A 109 4.51 -14.95 7.89
CA ALA A 109 4.91 -13.55 8.04
C ALA A 109 4.94 -12.80 6.69
N VAL A 110 5.43 -13.44 5.63
CA VAL A 110 5.46 -12.84 4.29
C VAL A 110 4.05 -12.77 3.69
N VAL A 111 3.26 -13.82 3.84
CA VAL A 111 1.87 -13.85 3.33
C VAL A 111 1.00 -12.81 4.03
N ASP A 112 1.11 -12.70 5.34
CA ASP A 112 0.30 -11.76 6.13
C ASP A 112 0.56 -10.30 5.73
N VAL A 113 1.81 -9.93 5.52
CA VAL A 113 2.14 -8.55 5.12
C VAL A 113 1.83 -8.32 3.64
N ASN A 114 2.37 -9.17 2.76
CA ASN A 114 2.36 -8.88 1.32
C ASN A 114 1.00 -9.11 0.67
N LEU A 115 0.29 -10.18 1.04
CA LEU A 115 -0.96 -10.57 0.40
C LEU A 115 -2.17 -10.22 1.25
N THR A 116 -2.22 -10.68 2.50
CA THR A 116 -3.34 -10.39 3.40
C THR A 116 -3.44 -8.89 3.67
N GLY A 117 -2.32 -8.22 3.94
CA GLY A 117 -2.27 -6.77 4.15
C GLY A 117 -2.74 -5.97 2.94
N THR A 118 -2.29 -6.35 1.74
CA THR A 118 -2.78 -5.75 0.49
C THR A 118 -4.28 -5.96 0.33
N PHE A 119 -4.80 -7.15 0.61
CA PHE A 119 -6.24 -7.43 0.59
C PHE A 119 -7.01 -6.55 1.58
N LEU A 120 -6.57 -6.46 2.83
CA LEU A 120 -7.23 -5.66 3.87
C LEU A 120 -7.28 -4.17 3.50
N CYS A 121 -6.18 -3.61 3.03
CA CYS A 121 -6.14 -2.23 2.56
C CYS A 121 -7.03 -2.02 1.33
N THR A 122 -7.00 -2.93 0.35
CA THR A 122 -7.87 -2.92 -0.82
C THR A 122 -9.36 -2.97 -0.42
N GLN A 123 -9.72 -3.82 0.54
CA GLN A 123 -11.10 -3.93 1.03
C GLN A 123 -11.58 -2.62 1.68
N GLN A 124 -10.76 -1.98 2.51
CA GLN A 124 -11.12 -0.70 3.13
C GLN A 124 -11.14 0.44 2.11
N ALA A 125 -10.20 0.47 1.17
CA ALA A 125 -10.22 1.41 0.05
C ALA A 125 -11.53 1.31 -0.74
N PHE A 126 -11.90 0.09 -1.10
CA PHE A 126 -13.12 -0.19 -1.84
C PHE A 126 -14.39 0.30 -1.10
N ARG A 127 -14.48 0.02 0.20
CA ARG A 127 -15.59 0.50 1.05
C ARG A 127 -15.66 2.02 1.09
N THR A 128 -14.52 2.70 1.25
CA THR A 128 -14.43 4.16 1.33
C THR A 128 -14.76 4.80 -0.02
N MET A 129 -14.10 4.37 -1.09
CA MET A 129 -14.25 4.93 -2.44
C MET A 129 -15.65 4.73 -3.02
N LYS A 130 -16.32 3.64 -2.66
CA LYS A 130 -17.70 3.37 -3.07
C LYS A 130 -18.70 4.31 -2.41
N SER A 131 -18.44 4.76 -1.18
CA SER A 131 -19.38 5.51 -0.34
C SER A 131 -19.11 7.01 -0.24
N GLN A 132 -18.00 7.49 -0.79
CA GLN A 132 -17.65 8.92 -0.79
C GLN A 132 -18.29 9.67 -1.97
N ASP A 133 -18.31 11.02 -1.92
CA ASP A 133 -18.78 11.90 -2.98
C ASP A 133 -17.67 12.90 -3.37
N PRO A 134 -17.29 13.02 -4.66
CA PRO A 134 -17.60 12.07 -5.72
C PRO A 134 -17.02 10.68 -5.39
N ARG A 135 -17.76 9.61 -5.78
CA ARG A 135 -17.31 8.22 -5.58
C ARG A 135 -16.15 7.89 -6.53
N GLY A 136 -15.51 6.74 -6.27
CA GLY A 136 -14.42 6.24 -7.10
C GLY A 136 -13.05 6.55 -6.54
N GLY A 137 -12.03 6.10 -7.24
CA GLY A 137 -10.63 6.27 -6.87
C GLY A 137 -9.72 5.22 -7.51
N TRP A 138 -8.45 5.22 -7.09
CA TRP A 138 -7.41 4.36 -7.63
C TRP A 138 -6.78 3.51 -6.54
N ILE A 139 -6.68 2.23 -6.80
CA ILE A 139 -5.93 1.28 -5.96
C ILE A 139 -4.73 0.81 -6.78
N ILE A 140 -3.54 1.06 -6.29
CA ILE A 140 -2.29 0.69 -6.94
C ILE A 140 -1.58 -0.33 -6.04
N ASN A 141 -1.36 -1.53 -6.56
CA ASN A 141 -0.66 -2.59 -5.84
C ASN A 141 0.80 -2.66 -6.30
N ASN A 142 1.72 -2.66 -5.35
CA ASN A 142 3.13 -2.86 -5.64
C ASN A 142 3.39 -4.34 -5.96
N GLY A 143 3.47 -4.64 -7.24
CA GLY A 143 3.85 -5.94 -7.77
C GLY A 143 5.37 -6.16 -7.75
N SER A 144 5.82 -7.10 -8.55
CA SER A 144 7.24 -7.39 -8.74
C SER A 144 7.44 -8.16 -10.04
N VAL A 145 8.62 -8.06 -10.62
CA VAL A 145 9.06 -8.96 -11.70
C VAL A 145 9.04 -10.44 -11.25
N SER A 146 9.20 -10.70 -9.94
CA SER A 146 9.08 -12.04 -9.36
C SER A 146 7.69 -12.67 -9.50
N ALA A 147 6.67 -11.90 -9.89
CA ALA A 147 5.38 -12.44 -10.30
C ALA A 147 5.41 -13.08 -11.70
N HIS A 148 6.53 -13.06 -12.40
CA HIS A 148 6.72 -13.63 -13.73
C HIS A 148 7.98 -14.50 -13.79
N VAL A 149 9.06 -14.04 -13.17
CA VAL A 149 10.36 -14.72 -13.12
C VAL A 149 10.77 -14.86 -11.65
N PRO A 150 10.46 -15.99 -11.01
CA PRO A 150 10.83 -16.24 -9.63
C PRO A 150 12.35 -16.37 -9.45
N THR A 151 12.85 -15.98 -8.29
CA THR A 151 14.22 -16.22 -7.90
C THR A 151 14.31 -17.42 -6.95
N PRO A 152 15.43 -18.17 -6.91
CA PRO A 152 15.62 -19.24 -5.94
C PRO A 152 15.38 -18.78 -4.50
N ASN A 153 14.93 -19.68 -3.65
CA ASN A 153 14.73 -19.46 -2.21
C ASN A 153 13.77 -18.30 -1.86
N SER A 154 12.81 -17.99 -2.76
CA SER A 154 11.87 -16.89 -2.60
C SER A 154 10.41 -17.33 -2.62
N ALA A 155 10.11 -18.59 -2.30
CA ALA A 155 8.78 -19.18 -2.45
C ALA A 155 7.63 -18.33 -1.87
N PRO A 156 7.66 -17.85 -0.61
CA PRO A 156 6.55 -17.05 -0.07
C PRO A 156 6.41 -15.70 -0.76
N TYR A 157 7.52 -15.04 -1.08
CA TYR A 157 7.50 -13.77 -1.79
C TYR A 157 6.91 -13.93 -3.20
N THR A 158 7.43 -14.89 -3.96
CA THR A 158 6.94 -15.23 -5.30
C THR A 158 5.46 -15.56 -5.29
N ALA A 159 5.01 -16.42 -4.37
CA ALA A 159 3.59 -16.77 -4.25
C ALA A 159 2.72 -15.54 -3.96
N THR A 160 3.15 -14.66 -3.04
CA THR A 160 2.41 -13.43 -2.73
C THR A 160 2.33 -12.47 -3.91
N LYS A 161 3.41 -12.31 -4.68
CA LYS A 161 3.42 -11.42 -5.85
C LYS A 161 2.58 -11.95 -7.02
N HIS A 162 2.46 -13.28 -7.19
CA HIS A 162 1.46 -13.90 -8.07
C HIS A 162 0.05 -13.68 -7.55
N GLY A 163 -0.18 -13.88 -6.24
CA GLY A 163 -1.48 -13.66 -5.59
C GLY A 163 -1.98 -12.22 -5.75
N ILE A 164 -1.09 -11.22 -5.63
CA ILE A 164 -1.41 -9.81 -5.88
C ILE A 164 -1.89 -9.60 -7.33
N THR A 165 -1.35 -10.32 -8.31
CA THR A 165 -1.83 -10.21 -9.69
C THR A 165 -3.28 -10.65 -9.81
N GLY A 166 -3.64 -11.77 -9.20
CA GLY A 166 -5.03 -12.26 -9.15
C GLY A 166 -5.96 -11.28 -8.42
N LEU A 167 -5.55 -10.84 -7.23
CA LEU A 167 -6.30 -9.84 -6.45
C LEU A 167 -6.54 -8.56 -7.23
N THR A 168 -5.53 -8.02 -7.91
CA THR A 168 -5.65 -6.80 -8.72
C THR A 168 -6.67 -6.95 -9.83
N ARG A 169 -6.64 -8.07 -10.56
CA ARG A 169 -7.57 -8.36 -11.66
C ARG A 169 -9.01 -8.48 -11.16
N SER A 170 -9.23 -9.20 -10.06
CA SER A 170 -10.54 -9.33 -9.44
C SER A 170 -11.07 -7.98 -8.96
N THR A 171 -10.27 -7.22 -8.21
CA THR A 171 -10.62 -5.88 -7.73
C THR A 171 -10.95 -4.93 -8.88
N SER A 172 -10.17 -4.96 -9.98
CA SER A 172 -10.43 -4.14 -11.16
C SER A 172 -11.78 -4.48 -11.81
N SER A 173 -12.14 -5.76 -11.86
CA SER A 173 -13.43 -6.21 -12.39
C SER A 173 -14.60 -5.73 -11.53
N ASP A 174 -14.49 -5.91 -10.20
CA ASP A 174 -15.54 -5.54 -9.25
C ASP A 174 -15.71 -4.02 -9.09
N GLY A 175 -14.61 -3.27 -9.32
CA GLY A 175 -14.55 -1.81 -9.12
C GLY A 175 -15.26 -0.99 -10.21
N ARG A 176 -15.39 -1.52 -11.42
CA ARG A 176 -15.87 -0.78 -12.61
C ARG A 176 -17.20 -0.04 -12.38
N LYS A 177 -18.17 -0.70 -11.77
CA LYS A 177 -19.50 -0.11 -11.49
C LYS A 177 -19.49 0.97 -10.40
N TYR A 178 -18.36 1.19 -9.75
CA TYR A 178 -18.19 2.18 -8.68
C TYR A 178 -17.13 3.24 -9.01
N ASP A 179 -16.66 3.28 -10.24
CA ASP A 179 -15.59 4.18 -10.70
C ASP A 179 -14.26 3.97 -9.93
N ILE A 180 -14.03 2.74 -9.47
CA ILE A 180 -12.81 2.33 -8.78
C ILE A 180 -11.92 1.59 -9.77
N ALA A 181 -10.76 2.18 -10.07
CA ALA A 181 -9.72 1.54 -10.86
C ALA A 181 -8.74 0.80 -9.94
N CYS A 182 -8.30 -0.37 -10.37
CA CYS A 182 -7.25 -1.11 -9.67
C CYS A 182 -6.17 -1.54 -10.66
N GLY A 183 -4.94 -1.18 -10.38
CA GLY A 183 -3.78 -1.48 -11.18
C GLY A 183 -2.62 -2.05 -10.37
N LYS A 184 -1.63 -2.58 -11.07
CA LYS A 184 -0.41 -3.13 -10.48
C LYS A 184 0.81 -2.52 -11.16
N SER A 185 1.78 -2.07 -10.38
CA SER A 185 3.12 -1.74 -10.82
C SER A 185 4.03 -2.95 -10.67
N ASN A 186 4.80 -3.32 -11.69
CA ASN A 186 5.84 -4.36 -11.58
C ASN A 186 7.18 -3.67 -11.41
N ILE A 187 7.63 -3.59 -10.18
CA ILE A 187 8.90 -2.96 -9.84
C ILE A 187 9.99 -4.04 -9.84
N GLY A 188 11.13 -3.73 -10.46
CA GLY A 188 12.36 -4.49 -10.37
C GLY A 188 13.15 -4.14 -9.11
N ASN A 189 14.46 -4.31 -9.14
CA ASN A 189 15.34 -3.88 -8.07
C ASN A 189 15.35 -2.34 -8.02
N ALA A 190 15.15 -1.80 -6.85
CA ALA A 190 15.25 -0.36 -6.57
C ALA A 190 16.32 -0.14 -5.51
N GLU A 191 17.16 0.85 -5.71
CA GLU A 191 18.05 1.34 -4.65
C GLU A 191 17.18 2.05 -3.60
N THR A 192 17.36 1.66 -2.32
CA THR A 192 16.56 2.17 -1.19
C THR A 192 17.47 2.58 -0.03
#